data_cd9e246509c5fab371802cb23129fd48
#
_entry.id   cd9e246509c5fab371802cb23129fd48
#
_cell.length_a   1.000
_cell.length_b   1.000
_cell.length_c   1.000
_cell.angle_alpha   90.00
_cell.angle_beta   90.00
_cell.angle_gamma   90.00
#
_symmetry.space_group_name_H-M   'P 1'
#
loop_
_entity.id
_entity.type
_entity.pdbx_description
1 polymer ?
#
loop_
_entity_poly.entity_id
_entity_poly.type
_entity_poly.pdbx_seq_one_letter_code
_entity_poly.pdbx_strand_id
1 'polypeptide(L)'
;MNKLIFILLFLVSCSNPKFDLPKMKEGSQYPRLASTQNGGLLMSWFEKIDSVNWSLNWSEFQNKKWSISKTISSSRAYFVNWADFPSIYHIGGDSIAAHWLERSGAGTYDYDIKVVTSYNRGESWSSPQTPHNDGTLGEHGFLSFFNDMNNDLGMIW
;
A
#
# COMPACT_ATOMS: atom_id res chain seq x y z
N MET A 1 20.59 37.38 -53.65
CA MET A 1 19.90 36.11 -53.43
C MET A 1 19.79 35.90 -51.93
N ASN A 2 18.63 36.28 -51.34
CA ASN A 2 18.40 36.12 -49.91
C ASN A 2 17.86 34.69 -49.65
N LYS A 3 18.62 33.88 -48.91
CA LYS A 3 18.17 32.57 -48.46
C LYS A 3 17.30 32.76 -47.21
N LEU A 4 16.02 32.52 -47.33
CA LEU A 4 15.07 32.48 -46.24
C LEU A 4 15.27 31.14 -45.48
N ILE A 5 15.77 31.21 -44.25
CA ILE A 5 15.90 30.04 -43.37
C ILE A 5 14.58 29.89 -42.63
N PHE A 6 13.82 28.85 -42.96
CA PHE A 6 12.61 28.45 -42.22
C PHE A 6 13.07 27.68 -40.96
N ILE A 7 12.94 28.28 -39.80
CA ILE A 7 13.09 27.58 -38.51
C ILE A 7 11.77 26.93 -38.20
N LEU A 8 11.70 25.59 -38.33
CA LEU A 8 10.57 24.79 -37.93
C LEU A 8 10.62 24.58 -36.40
N LEU A 9 9.83 25.36 -35.66
CA LEU A 9 9.65 25.13 -34.21
C LEU A 9 8.79 23.89 -33.99
N PHE A 10 9.40 22.80 -33.57
CA PHE A 10 8.68 21.64 -33.03
C PHE A 10 8.17 21.98 -31.62
N LEU A 11 6.90 22.32 -31.51
CA LEU A 11 6.20 22.35 -30.22
C LEU A 11 6.00 20.90 -29.76
N VAL A 12 6.90 20.41 -28.90
CA VAL A 12 6.67 19.17 -28.17
C VAL A 12 5.60 19.46 -27.12
N SER A 13 4.36 19.10 -27.45
CA SER A 13 3.28 19.08 -26.46
C SER A 13 3.59 17.99 -25.43
N CYS A 14 4.03 18.37 -24.23
CA CYS A 14 4.01 17.47 -23.09
C CYS A 14 2.55 17.21 -22.74
N SER A 15 1.97 16.14 -23.29
CA SER A 15 0.72 15.60 -22.76
C SER A 15 1.03 15.00 -21.38
N ASN A 16 0.50 15.60 -20.32
CA ASN A 16 0.55 14.97 -19.00
C ASN A 16 -0.14 13.60 -19.11
N PRO A 17 0.57 12.49 -18.87
CA PRO A 17 -0.08 11.20 -18.88
C PRO A 17 -1.18 11.23 -17.80
N LYS A 18 -2.43 11.06 -18.17
CA LYS A 18 -3.50 10.80 -17.21
C LYS A 18 -3.20 9.45 -16.56
N PHE A 19 -2.81 9.50 -15.30
CA PHE A 19 -2.64 8.32 -14.49
C PHE A 19 -4.00 8.01 -13.86
N ASP A 20 -4.69 6.98 -14.37
CA ASP A 20 -5.93 6.53 -13.75
C ASP A 20 -5.62 5.89 -12.39
N LEU A 21 -6.42 6.19 -11.39
CA LEU A 21 -6.35 5.56 -10.07
C LEU A 21 -7.17 4.26 -10.06
N PRO A 22 -6.89 3.32 -9.14
CA PRO A 22 -7.77 2.17 -8.96
C PRO A 22 -9.17 2.62 -8.55
N LYS A 23 -10.16 1.77 -8.79
CA LYS A 23 -11.52 2.04 -8.30
C LYS A 23 -11.54 2.03 -6.79
N MET A 24 -11.76 3.19 -6.19
CA MET A 24 -11.87 3.42 -4.75
C MET A 24 -13.22 4.07 -4.45
N LYS A 25 -13.74 3.86 -3.25
CA LYS A 25 -14.91 4.59 -2.76
C LYS A 25 -14.56 6.04 -2.49
N GLU A 26 -15.54 6.92 -2.59
CA GLU A 26 -15.41 8.28 -2.09
C GLU A 26 -15.07 8.28 -0.59
N GLY A 27 -14.13 9.12 -0.18
CA GLY A 27 -13.64 9.16 1.20
C GLY A 27 -12.59 8.07 1.54
N SER A 28 -12.05 7.34 0.56
CA SER A 28 -10.87 6.49 0.75
C SER A 28 -9.68 7.32 1.24
N GLN A 29 -8.88 6.75 2.16
CA GLN A 29 -7.84 7.48 2.88
C GLN A 29 -6.53 6.70 2.93
N TYR A 30 -5.43 7.44 3.15
CA TYR A 30 -4.10 6.92 3.44
C TYR A 30 -3.58 5.93 2.39
N PRO A 31 -3.54 6.34 1.10
CA PRO A 31 -2.99 5.50 0.05
C PRO A 31 -1.47 5.35 0.21
N ARG A 32 -0.98 4.13 0.02
CA ARG A 32 0.45 3.83 -0.04
C ARG A 32 0.77 3.06 -1.31
N LEU A 33 1.83 3.48 -2.00
CA LEU A 33 2.36 2.83 -3.20
C LEU A 33 3.63 2.06 -2.87
N ALA A 34 3.78 0.90 -3.49
CA ALA A 34 5.00 0.13 -3.52
C ALA A 34 5.28 -0.36 -4.94
N SER A 35 6.54 -0.42 -5.34
CA SER A 35 6.95 -1.01 -6.61
C SER A 35 6.97 -2.53 -6.53
N THR A 36 6.71 -3.19 -7.66
CA THR A 36 6.95 -4.62 -7.82
C THR A 36 8.28 -4.86 -8.52
N GLN A 37 8.89 -6.04 -8.36
CA GLN A 37 10.16 -6.39 -8.99
C GLN A 37 10.11 -6.37 -10.52
N ASN A 38 8.94 -6.55 -11.12
CA ASN A 38 8.71 -6.55 -12.56
C ASN A 38 8.20 -5.21 -13.13
N GLY A 39 8.37 -4.11 -12.37
CA GLY A 39 8.05 -2.76 -12.81
C GLY A 39 6.57 -2.36 -12.72
N GLY A 40 5.74 -3.15 -12.04
CA GLY A 40 4.37 -2.79 -11.66
C GLY A 40 4.34 -1.98 -10.36
N LEU A 41 3.13 -1.64 -9.92
CA LEU A 41 2.87 -0.97 -8.63
C LEU A 41 1.80 -1.72 -7.86
N LEU A 42 1.95 -1.74 -6.55
CA LEU A 42 0.89 -2.09 -5.61
C LEU A 42 0.43 -0.81 -4.92
N MET A 43 -0.85 -0.71 -4.65
CA MET A 43 -1.43 0.39 -3.87
C MET A 43 -2.36 -0.19 -2.83
N SER A 44 -2.18 0.23 -1.57
CA SER A 44 -3.10 -0.06 -0.47
C SER A 44 -3.76 1.23 0.02
N TRP A 45 -4.96 1.13 0.60
CA TRP A 45 -5.69 2.25 1.17
C TRP A 45 -6.77 1.77 2.13
N PHE A 46 -7.19 2.64 3.04
CA PHE A 46 -8.38 2.40 3.86
C PHE A 46 -9.65 2.91 3.20
N GLU A 47 -10.73 2.14 3.34
CA GLU A 47 -12.09 2.54 3.04
C GLU A 47 -12.97 2.42 4.27
N LYS A 48 -13.78 3.43 4.52
CA LYS A 48 -14.78 3.39 5.58
C LYS A 48 -15.98 2.55 5.12
N ILE A 49 -16.31 1.49 5.88
CA ILE A 49 -17.46 0.65 5.61
C ILE A 49 -18.73 1.28 6.21
N ASP A 50 -18.62 1.71 7.48
CA ASP A 50 -19.68 2.39 8.23
C ASP A 50 -19.06 3.34 9.28
N SER A 51 -19.82 3.73 10.31
CA SER A 51 -19.36 4.69 11.33
C SER A 51 -18.16 4.21 12.14
N VAL A 52 -17.93 2.90 12.27
CA VAL A 52 -16.90 2.29 13.13
C VAL A 52 -15.99 1.29 12.40
N ASN A 53 -16.44 0.72 11.29
CA ASN A 53 -15.72 -0.31 10.57
C ASN A 53 -14.99 0.25 9.37
N TRP A 54 -13.78 -0.23 9.16
CA TRP A 54 -12.93 0.08 8.02
C TRP A 54 -12.48 -1.19 7.33
N SER A 55 -12.19 -1.10 6.02
CA SER A 55 -11.47 -2.13 5.28
C SER A 55 -10.14 -1.61 4.79
N LEU A 56 -9.12 -2.46 4.82
CA LEU A 56 -7.86 -2.27 4.14
C LEU A 56 -7.97 -2.96 2.77
N ASN A 57 -7.85 -2.16 1.72
CA ASN A 57 -7.98 -2.61 0.34
C ASN A 57 -6.67 -2.41 -0.41
N TRP A 58 -6.56 -3.09 -1.53
CA TRP A 58 -5.41 -2.97 -2.42
C TRP A 58 -5.76 -3.24 -3.88
N SER A 59 -4.86 -2.81 -4.77
CA SER A 59 -4.91 -3.08 -6.20
C SER A 59 -3.50 -3.11 -6.77
N GLU A 60 -3.31 -3.83 -7.86
CA GLU A 60 -2.06 -3.91 -8.61
C GLU A 60 -2.19 -3.17 -9.94
N PHE A 61 -1.18 -2.36 -10.26
CA PHE A 61 -1.03 -1.73 -11.57
C PHE A 61 -0.01 -2.51 -12.40
N GLN A 62 -0.49 -3.13 -13.46
CA GLN A 62 0.33 -3.87 -14.40
C GLN A 62 -0.23 -3.70 -15.82
N ASN A 63 0.62 -3.71 -16.85
CA ASN A 63 0.19 -3.54 -18.24
C ASN A 63 -0.68 -2.30 -18.47
N LYS A 64 -0.33 -1.19 -17.81
CA LYS A 64 -1.03 0.12 -17.87
C LYS A 64 -2.47 0.10 -17.33
N LYS A 65 -2.80 -0.84 -16.49
CA LYS A 65 -4.15 -0.99 -15.89
C LYS A 65 -4.05 -1.37 -14.41
N TRP A 66 -4.99 -0.86 -13.62
CA TRP A 66 -5.24 -1.34 -12.28
C TRP A 66 -6.11 -2.58 -12.29
N SER A 67 -5.81 -3.52 -11.42
CA SER A 67 -6.67 -4.68 -11.15
C SER A 67 -7.97 -4.23 -10.45
N ILE A 68 -8.94 -5.13 -10.38
CA ILE A 68 -10.08 -4.95 -9.49
C ILE A 68 -9.55 -4.89 -8.06
N SER A 69 -10.06 -3.93 -7.28
CA SER A 69 -9.70 -3.76 -5.87
C SER A 69 -10.12 -4.98 -5.05
N LYS A 70 -9.23 -5.45 -4.18
CA LYS A 70 -9.46 -6.56 -3.25
C LYS A 70 -9.30 -6.10 -1.82
N THR A 71 -10.03 -6.71 -0.90
CA THR A 71 -9.90 -6.44 0.53
C THR A 71 -8.87 -7.39 1.15
N ILE A 72 -7.93 -6.82 1.91
CA ILE A 72 -6.95 -7.58 2.71
C ILE A 72 -7.60 -8.01 4.02
N SER A 73 -8.22 -7.05 4.72
CA SER A 73 -8.81 -7.25 6.03
C SER A 73 -9.87 -6.18 6.30
N SER A 74 -10.74 -6.43 7.28
CA SER A 74 -11.73 -5.46 7.77
C SER A 74 -11.81 -5.54 9.29
N SER A 75 -11.79 -4.38 9.95
CA SER A 75 -11.85 -4.32 11.41
C SER A 75 -12.46 -3.01 11.89
N ARG A 76 -13.05 -3.03 13.09
CA ARG A 76 -13.37 -1.85 13.88
C ARG A 76 -12.22 -1.44 14.80
N ALA A 77 -11.24 -2.30 14.97
CA ALA A 77 -10.10 -2.10 15.86
C ALA A 77 -8.91 -1.38 15.16
N TYR A 78 -9.01 -1.07 13.88
CA TYR A 78 -7.93 -0.36 13.19
C TYR A 78 -7.60 0.96 13.90
N PHE A 79 -6.30 1.19 14.08
CA PHE A 79 -5.77 2.49 14.45
C PHE A 79 -5.51 3.28 13.16
N VAL A 80 -6.55 3.99 12.69
CA VAL A 80 -6.47 4.79 11.46
C VAL A 80 -5.79 6.12 11.78
N ASN A 81 -4.60 6.33 11.23
CA ASN A 81 -3.73 7.46 11.54
C ASN A 81 -3.15 8.07 10.25
N TRP A 82 -2.99 9.38 10.22
CA TRP A 82 -2.44 10.14 9.10
C TRP A 82 -0.91 10.05 8.98
N ALA A 83 -0.20 9.74 10.07
CA ALA A 83 1.26 9.69 10.11
C ALA A 83 1.82 8.29 9.88
N ASP A 84 1.09 7.25 10.30
CA ASP A 84 1.50 5.86 10.23
C ASP A 84 0.37 5.04 9.61
N PHE A 85 0.41 4.90 8.30
CA PHE A 85 -0.64 4.29 7.51
C PHE A 85 -0.25 2.89 7.02
N PRO A 86 -1.25 2.05 6.65
CA PRO A 86 -1.01 0.69 6.20
C PRO A 86 -0.13 0.66 4.96
N SER A 87 0.59 -0.42 4.78
CA SER A 87 1.35 -0.64 3.56
C SER A 87 1.13 -2.02 2.98
N ILE A 88 1.47 -2.14 1.71
CA ILE A 88 1.56 -3.39 0.96
C ILE A 88 2.96 -3.48 0.35
N TYR A 89 3.50 -4.70 0.24
CA TYR A 89 4.85 -4.92 -0.22
C TYR A 89 4.94 -6.16 -1.11
N HIS A 90 5.67 -6.09 -2.21
CA HIS A 90 5.91 -7.23 -3.09
C HIS A 90 7.20 -7.96 -2.66
N ILE A 91 7.05 -9.15 -2.12
CA ILE A 91 8.17 -9.99 -1.67
C ILE A 91 8.89 -10.58 -2.89
N GLY A 92 8.12 -11.12 -3.85
CA GLY A 92 8.61 -11.71 -5.08
C GLY A 92 7.64 -12.74 -5.65
N GLY A 93 7.62 -12.91 -6.98
CA GLY A 93 6.68 -13.82 -7.65
C GLY A 93 5.22 -13.46 -7.32
N ASP A 94 4.48 -14.41 -6.76
CA ASP A 94 3.10 -14.22 -6.31
C ASP A 94 2.99 -13.87 -4.82
N SER A 95 4.12 -13.62 -4.15
CA SER A 95 4.18 -13.36 -2.72
C SER A 95 4.12 -11.87 -2.41
N ILE A 96 3.19 -11.48 -1.57
CA ILE A 96 2.99 -10.11 -1.09
C ILE A 96 2.78 -10.10 0.42
N ALA A 97 3.18 -9.02 1.08
CA ALA A 97 2.90 -8.75 2.49
C ALA A 97 2.08 -7.48 2.63
N ALA A 98 1.34 -7.37 3.72
CA ALA A 98 0.68 -6.14 4.10
C ALA A 98 0.73 -5.96 5.61
N HIS A 99 0.69 -4.70 6.06
CA HIS A 99 0.57 -4.38 7.47
C HIS A 99 -0.45 -3.29 7.71
N TRP A 100 -0.94 -3.26 8.93
CA TRP A 100 -1.77 -2.21 9.49
C TRP A 100 -1.56 -2.13 10.99
N LEU A 101 -2.17 -1.14 11.62
CA LEU A 101 -2.16 -0.96 13.06
C LEU A 101 -3.53 -1.29 13.64
N GLU A 102 -3.55 -2.00 14.76
CA GLU A 102 -4.75 -2.27 15.55
C GLU A 102 -4.58 -1.80 16.99
N ARG A 103 -5.67 -1.27 17.56
CA ARG A 103 -5.69 -0.91 18.97
C ARG A 103 -5.48 -2.15 19.83
N SER A 104 -4.53 -2.06 20.75
CA SER A 104 -4.15 -3.11 21.71
C SER A 104 -4.54 -2.79 23.15
N GLY A 105 -4.90 -1.52 23.43
CA GLY A 105 -5.27 -1.07 24.77
C GLY A 105 -6.25 0.11 24.75
N ALA A 106 -6.45 0.71 25.92
CA ALA A 106 -7.36 1.85 26.13
C ALA A 106 -6.69 3.22 25.94
N GLY A 107 -5.36 3.28 25.94
CA GLY A 107 -4.59 4.52 25.75
C GLY A 107 -4.69 5.00 24.29
N THR A 108 -4.45 6.29 24.11
CA THR A 108 -4.54 6.94 22.78
C THR A 108 -3.61 6.29 21.77
N TYR A 109 -2.43 5.87 22.22
CA TYR A 109 -1.37 5.31 21.39
C TYR A 109 -1.08 3.82 21.70
N ASP A 110 -2.03 3.13 22.35
CA ASP A 110 -1.92 1.70 22.55
C ASP A 110 -2.35 0.99 21.25
N TYR A 111 -1.39 0.67 20.40
CA TYR A 111 -1.62 -0.06 19.17
C TYR A 111 -0.44 -0.94 18.80
N ASP A 112 -0.77 -2.04 18.14
CA ASP A 112 0.18 -3.05 17.67
C ASP A 112 0.20 -3.10 16.14
N ILE A 113 1.36 -3.42 15.60
CA ILE A 113 1.50 -3.82 14.21
C ILE A 113 0.84 -5.18 13.99
N LYS A 114 0.06 -5.29 12.92
CA LYS A 114 -0.43 -6.55 12.37
C LYS A 114 0.13 -6.74 10.97
N VAL A 115 0.68 -7.92 10.71
CA VAL A 115 1.27 -8.31 9.43
C VAL A 115 0.55 -9.55 8.89
N VAL A 116 0.29 -9.55 7.60
CA VAL A 116 -0.20 -10.72 6.86
C VAL A 116 0.62 -10.94 5.61
N THR A 117 0.68 -12.18 5.15
CA THR A 117 1.30 -12.56 3.88
C THR A 117 0.30 -13.31 3.01
N SER A 118 0.46 -13.15 1.72
CA SER A 118 -0.22 -13.94 0.70
C SER A 118 0.81 -14.53 -0.24
N TYR A 119 0.64 -15.79 -0.63
CA TYR A 119 1.50 -16.50 -1.58
C TYR A 119 0.80 -16.77 -2.92
N ASN A 120 -0.36 -16.15 -3.15
CA ASN A 120 -1.20 -16.33 -4.32
C ASN A 120 -1.81 -15.00 -4.81
N ARG A 121 -1.00 -13.95 -4.83
CA ARG A 121 -1.36 -12.60 -5.30
C ARG A 121 -2.61 -12.03 -4.61
N GLY A 122 -2.72 -12.25 -3.29
CA GLY A 122 -3.82 -11.69 -2.49
C GLY A 122 -5.17 -12.36 -2.69
N GLU A 123 -5.22 -13.57 -3.27
CA GLU A 123 -6.45 -14.37 -3.29
C GLU A 123 -6.82 -14.89 -1.90
N SER A 124 -5.79 -15.16 -1.09
CA SER A 124 -5.95 -15.46 0.33
C SER A 124 -4.76 -14.90 1.13
N TRP A 125 -5.02 -14.64 2.41
CA TRP A 125 -4.06 -14.07 3.34
C TRP A 125 -3.88 -14.97 4.55
N SER A 126 -2.69 -14.96 5.14
CA SER A 126 -2.43 -15.60 6.43
C SER A 126 -3.28 -14.98 7.54
N SER A 127 -3.38 -15.65 8.67
CA SER A 127 -3.85 -15.00 9.90
C SER A 127 -2.90 -13.85 10.27
N PRO A 128 -3.44 -12.71 10.80
CA PRO A 128 -2.61 -11.61 11.26
C PRO A 128 -1.64 -12.03 12.36
N GLN A 129 -0.39 -11.59 12.23
CA GLN A 129 0.67 -11.81 13.21
C GLN A 129 1.14 -10.48 13.77
N THR A 130 1.45 -10.45 15.07
CA THR A 130 2.13 -9.33 15.73
C THR A 130 3.62 -9.64 15.76
N PRO A 131 4.50 -8.82 15.15
CA PRO A 131 5.92 -9.14 15.03
C PRO A 131 6.72 -8.91 16.32
N HIS A 132 6.15 -8.27 17.32
CA HIS A 132 6.76 -7.98 18.62
C HIS A 132 6.06 -8.75 19.74
N ASN A 133 6.74 -8.96 20.86
CA ASN A 133 6.25 -9.65 22.05
C ASN A 133 6.90 -9.10 23.35
N ASP A 134 7.19 -7.83 23.39
CA ASP A 134 7.84 -7.17 24.54
C ASP A 134 6.91 -7.04 25.76
N GLY A 135 5.60 -7.33 25.58
CA GLY A 135 4.61 -7.31 26.65
C GLY A 135 4.21 -5.92 27.11
N THR A 136 4.60 -4.88 26.37
CA THR A 136 4.25 -3.50 26.70
C THR A 136 3.00 -3.06 25.95
N LEU A 137 2.20 -2.19 26.56
CA LEU A 137 1.20 -1.38 25.86
C LEU A 137 1.89 -0.09 25.42
N GLY A 138 1.79 0.25 24.15
CA GLY A 138 2.41 1.47 23.64
C GLY A 138 2.30 1.59 22.13
N GLU A 139 3.11 2.49 21.61
CA GLU A 139 3.14 2.81 20.20
C GLU A 139 4.09 1.85 19.45
N HIS A 140 3.53 0.81 18.83
CA HIS A 140 4.26 -0.11 17.95
C HIS A 140 3.85 0.16 16.49
N GLY A 141 4.66 0.94 15.78
CA GLY A 141 4.31 1.39 14.44
C GLY A 141 5.49 1.73 13.56
N PHE A 142 5.23 2.51 12.50
CA PHE A 142 6.21 2.98 11.50
C PHE A 142 6.93 1.86 10.77
N LEU A 143 6.25 0.72 10.57
CA LEU A 143 6.83 -0.44 9.94
C LEU A 143 7.22 -0.16 8.48
N SER A 144 8.43 -0.59 8.13
CA SER A 144 8.91 -0.64 6.76
C SER A 144 9.32 -2.07 6.41
N PHE A 145 8.84 -2.55 5.25
CA PHE A 145 9.26 -3.82 4.67
C PHE A 145 10.48 -3.64 3.78
N PHE A 146 11.31 -4.67 3.72
CA PHE A 146 12.41 -4.78 2.77
C PHE A 146 12.67 -6.26 2.44
N ASN A 147 13.40 -6.54 1.36
CA ASN A 147 13.96 -7.86 1.12
C ASN A 147 15.41 -7.86 1.56
N ASP A 148 15.81 -8.89 2.28
CA ASP A 148 17.21 -9.14 2.58
C ASP A 148 17.99 -9.67 1.36
N MET A 149 19.27 -9.97 1.52
CA MET A 149 20.12 -10.49 0.44
C MET A 149 19.70 -11.87 -0.08
N ASN A 150 18.94 -12.64 0.71
CA ASN A 150 18.38 -13.94 0.33
C ASN A 150 16.99 -13.81 -0.29
N ASN A 151 16.50 -12.58 -0.44
CA ASN A 151 15.15 -12.25 -0.88
C ASN A 151 14.05 -12.67 0.14
N ASP A 152 14.42 -12.83 1.41
CA ASP A 152 13.49 -13.03 2.50
C ASP A 152 12.87 -11.71 2.95
N LEU A 153 11.62 -11.76 3.43
CA LEU A 153 10.93 -10.58 3.94
C LEU A 153 11.53 -10.13 5.26
N GLY A 154 12.13 -8.95 5.25
CA GLY A 154 12.58 -8.24 6.44
C GLY A 154 11.60 -7.13 6.85
N MET A 155 11.63 -6.77 8.12
CA MET A 155 10.83 -5.70 8.71
C MET A 155 11.67 -4.89 9.69
N ILE A 156 11.40 -3.58 9.72
CA ILE A 156 11.93 -2.67 10.75
C ILE A 156 10.80 -1.74 11.19
N TRP A 157 10.69 -1.49 12.51
CA TRP A 157 9.68 -0.62 13.12
C TRP A 157 10.23 0.08 14.37
#